data_27ffe10a2a4fda7f1891b080bc23c92a
#
_entry.id   27ffe10a2a4fda7f1891b080bc23c92a
#
_cell.length_a   1.000
_cell.length_b   1.000
_cell.length_c   1.000
_cell.angle_alpha   90.00
_cell.angle_beta   90.00
_cell.angle_gamma   90.00
#
_symmetry.space_group_name_H-M   'P 1'
#
loop_
_entity.id
_entity.type
_entity.pdbx_description
1 polymer ?
#
loop_
_entity_poly.entity_id
_entity_poly.type
_entity_poly.pdbx_seq_one_letter_code
_entity_poly.pdbx_strand_id
1 'polypeptide(L)'
;MSRMLLSTGRYIQGAGAVREIGIHAARLGRSALLIGGKTALSLCGPDIEISLAEKGISSRRELFCGTSSRHEIARLATIASESGADIVIAVGGGAAIDAGKAVAYEMKAPVIVVPTTVASDAPCSALSVIYTEEGVFESYLFLPRSPDCVLVDTAVVAQSPARFLVAGMGDALATVWESGTCARSGKPNPLNGGGSQTLATLALARLCYDTLRESGLQARLAVERGVVTPAVEAIVEANILLSGLSSENGGHAAAHSIHNGLTTLAATRNNLHGEKVAFGVLAQLVLEGRPSKDIREVQEFCASVGLPICLAELNVIAPSAEEIRQVAETAIAEGETIHATWFPVTVAMVEAAIWTADALGMAYRRSLG
;
A
#
# COMPACT_ATOMS: atom_id res chain seq x y z
N MET A 1 20.47 19.03 -0.30
CA MET A 1 19.77 17.79 -0.74
C MET A 1 18.88 18.13 -1.93
N SER A 2 18.89 17.30 -2.98
CA SER A 2 18.04 17.51 -4.15
C SER A 2 16.58 17.13 -3.84
N ARG A 3 15.63 17.88 -4.37
CA ARG A 3 14.22 17.46 -4.34
C ARG A 3 13.99 16.44 -5.44
N MET A 4 13.30 15.34 -5.11
CA MET A 4 13.04 14.25 -6.04
C MET A 4 11.55 13.91 -6.05
N LEU A 5 11.06 13.50 -7.22
CA LEU A 5 9.74 12.92 -7.39
C LEU A 5 9.83 11.79 -8.41
N LEU A 6 9.60 10.58 -7.95
CA LEU A 6 9.44 9.38 -8.76
C LEU A 6 7.96 9.21 -9.09
N SER A 7 7.66 8.62 -10.23
CA SER A 7 6.28 8.37 -10.66
C SER A 7 6.22 7.16 -11.57
N THR A 8 5.09 6.44 -11.52
CA THR A 8 4.78 5.45 -12.55
C THR A 8 4.75 6.09 -13.94
N GLY A 9 5.16 5.34 -14.96
CA GLY A 9 5.21 5.85 -16.35
C GLY A 9 3.84 6.22 -16.88
N ARG A 10 2.79 5.46 -16.51
CA ARG A 10 1.39 5.71 -16.84
C ARG A 10 0.51 5.22 -15.71
N TYR A 11 -0.54 6.00 -15.43
CA TYR A 11 -1.64 5.58 -14.59
C TYR A 11 -2.94 5.62 -15.40
N ILE A 12 -3.68 4.53 -15.41
CA ILE A 12 -4.95 4.39 -16.11
C ILE A 12 -5.96 3.82 -15.11
N GLN A 13 -7.14 4.42 -15.03
CA GLN A 13 -8.20 3.99 -14.14
C GLN A 13 -9.57 4.16 -14.81
N GLY A 14 -10.46 3.21 -14.56
CA GLY A 14 -11.86 3.28 -14.97
C GLY A 14 -12.50 1.91 -15.04
N ALA A 15 -13.83 1.88 -15.08
CA ALA A 15 -14.58 0.64 -15.21
C ALA A 15 -14.37 0.02 -16.61
N GLY A 16 -13.87 -1.22 -16.66
CA GLY A 16 -13.54 -1.91 -17.90
C GLY A 16 -12.15 -1.58 -18.47
N ALA A 17 -11.32 -0.82 -17.73
CA ALA A 17 -9.99 -0.41 -18.20
C ALA A 17 -9.09 -1.59 -18.58
N VAL A 18 -9.27 -2.77 -17.96
CA VAL A 18 -8.49 -3.97 -18.28
C VAL A 18 -8.55 -4.35 -19.78
N ARG A 19 -9.64 -4.00 -20.48
CA ARG A 19 -9.84 -4.25 -21.90
C ARG A 19 -8.99 -3.36 -22.81
N GLU A 20 -8.38 -2.32 -22.26
CA GLU A 20 -7.51 -1.40 -22.99
C GLU A 20 -6.01 -1.75 -22.83
N ILE A 21 -5.68 -2.77 -22.03
CA ILE A 21 -4.29 -3.09 -21.68
C ILE A 21 -3.40 -3.32 -22.89
N GLY A 22 -3.91 -3.91 -23.96
CA GLY A 22 -3.18 -4.12 -25.20
C GLY A 22 -2.68 -2.83 -25.86
N ILE A 23 -3.41 -1.71 -25.70
CA ILE A 23 -2.99 -0.39 -26.22
C ILE A 23 -1.71 0.07 -25.50
N HIS A 24 -1.63 -0.21 -24.19
CA HIS A 24 -0.51 0.21 -23.35
C HIS A 24 0.67 -0.76 -23.51
N ALA A 25 0.40 -2.07 -23.53
CA ALA A 25 1.40 -3.11 -23.71
C ALA A 25 2.12 -3.03 -25.07
N ALA A 26 1.41 -2.67 -26.14
CA ALA A 26 1.99 -2.52 -27.49
C ALA A 26 3.13 -1.50 -27.60
N ARG A 27 3.24 -0.60 -26.61
CA ARG A 27 4.31 0.40 -26.50
C ARG A 27 5.54 -0.13 -25.78
N LEU A 28 5.41 -1.27 -25.09
CA LEU A 28 6.41 -1.83 -24.20
C LEU A 28 7.07 -3.09 -24.77
N GLY A 29 6.33 -3.90 -25.52
CA GLY A 29 6.87 -5.13 -26.10
C GLY A 29 5.87 -5.91 -26.97
N ARG A 30 6.15 -7.20 -27.22
CA ARG A 30 5.40 -8.06 -28.13
C ARG A 30 5.02 -9.43 -27.54
N SER A 31 5.58 -9.79 -26.39
CA SER A 31 5.32 -11.08 -25.72
C SER A 31 5.19 -10.86 -24.22
N ALA A 32 4.03 -11.16 -23.67
CA ALA A 32 3.72 -10.87 -22.26
C ALA A 32 3.66 -12.13 -21.42
N LEU A 33 4.28 -12.11 -20.22
CA LEU A 33 4.00 -13.05 -19.16
C LEU A 33 3.00 -12.44 -18.18
N LEU A 34 1.80 -13.05 -18.06
CA LEU A 34 0.78 -12.68 -17.09
C LEU A 34 1.02 -13.49 -15.80
N ILE A 35 1.32 -12.80 -14.71
CA ILE A 35 1.57 -13.39 -13.39
C ILE A 35 0.42 -12.98 -12.46
N GLY A 36 -0.21 -13.93 -11.81
CA GLY A 36 -1.25 -13.62 -10.83
C GLY A 36 -1.79 -14.83 -10.08
N GLY A 37 -2.49 -14.57 -8.98
CA GLY A 37 -3.21 -15.61 -8.25
C GLY A 37 -4.40 -16.15 -9.06
N LYS A 38 -4.86 -17.35 -8.73
CA LYS A 38 -5.94 -18.04 -9.45
C LYS A 38 -7.18 -17.16 -9.67
N THR A 39 -7.65 -16.49 -8.62
CA THR A 39 -8.85 -15.63 -8.69
C THR A 39 -8.62 -14.42 -9.61
N ALA A 40 -7.50 -13.73 -9.46
CA ALA A 40 -7.16 -12.55 -10.27
C ALA A 40 -7.04 -12.89 -11.75
N LEU A 41 -6.35 -14.00 -12.09
CA LEU A 41 -6.24 -14.47 -13.47
C LEU A 41 -7.57 -14.98 -14.04
N SER A 42 -8.46 -15.53 -13.22
CA SER A 42 -9.81 -15.90 -13.68
C SER A 42 -10.67 -14.67 -13.99
N LEU A 43 -10.54 -13.62 -13.21
CA LEU A 43 -11.34 -12.40 -13.37
C LEU A 43 -10.85 -11.53 -14.54
N CYS A 44 -9.55 -11.28 -14.62
CA CYS A 44 -8.98 -10.32 -15.57
C CYS A 44 -8.30 -10.98 -16.79
N GLY A 45 -7.81 -12.22 -16.62
CA GLY A 45 -7.00 -12.89 -17.64
C GLY A 45 -7.64 -12.97 -19.02
N PRO A 46 -8.91 -13.39 -19.17
CA PRO A 46 -9.55 -13.47 -20.49
C PRO A 46 -9.59 -12.12 -21.22
N ASP A 47 -10.03 -11.05 -20.55
CA ASP A 47 -10.10 -9.71 -21.14
C ASP A 47 -8.70 -9.17 -21.48
N ILE A 48 -7.70 -9.44 -20.63
CA ILE A 48 -6.28 -9.09 -20.89
C ILE A 48 -5.79 -9.78 -22.17
N GLU A 49 -5.95 -11.09 -22.29
CA GLU A 49 -5.46 -11.87 -23.44
C GLU A 49 -6.13 -11.44 -24.75
N ILE A 50 -7.45 -11.19 -24.72
CA ILE A 50 -8.16 -10.67 -25.90
C ILE A 50 -7.57 -9.35 -26.31
N SER A 51 -7.42 -8.40 -25.38
CA SER A 51 -6.87 -7.07 -25.65
C SER A 51 -5.43 -7.12 -26.17
N LEU A 52 -4.59 -8.02 -25.64
CA LEU A 52 -3.23 -8.23 -26.13
C LEU A 52 -3.23 -8.81 -27.55
N ALA A 53 -4.03 -9.85 -27.82
CA ALA A 53 -4.14 -10.48 -29.12
C ALA A 53 -4.61 -9.51 -30.21
N GLU A 54 -5.55 -8.61 -29.93
CA GLU A 54 -6.00 -7.54 -30.85
C GLU A 54 -4.86 -6.59 -31.26
N LYS A 55 -3.80 -6.51 -30.46
CA LYS A 55 -2.59 -5.72 -30.75
C LYS A 55 -1.42 -6.56 -31.25
N GLY A 56 -1.64 -7.85 -31.53
CA GLY A 56 -0.62 -8.77 -32.02
C GLY A 56 0.45 -9.09 -30.97
N ILE A 57 0.09 -9.04 -29.68
CA ILE A 57 0.97 -9.37 -28.57
C ILE A 57 0.63 -10.80 -28.12
N SER A 58 1.64 -11.68 -28.14
CA SER A 58 1.51 -13.01 -27.56
C SER A 58 1.48 -12.95 -26.04
N SER A 59 0.78 -13.90 -25.38
CA SER A 59 0.72 -13.93 -23.93
C SER A 59 0.75 -15.37 -23.40
N ARG A 60 1.36 -15.52 -22.22
CA ARG A 60 1.35 -16.75 -21.43
C ARG A 60 0.91 -16.41 -20.01
N ARG A 61 0.01 -17.23 -19.43
CA ARG A 61 -0.37 -17.12 -18.02
C ARG A 61 0.47 -18.04 -17.17
N GLU A 62 0.89 -17.50 -16.00
CA GLU A 62 1.52 -18.29 -14.94
C GLU A 62 0.89 -17.98 -13.59
N LEU A 63 0.63 -19.06 -12.83
CA LEU A 63 0.11 -18.92 -11.48
C LEU A 63 1.21 -18.46 -10.53
N PHE A 64 0.88 -17.45 -9.75
CA PHE A 64 1.64 -17.01 -8.60
C PHE A 64 1.25 -17.85 -7.38
N CYS A 65 2.24 -18.42 -6.68
CA CYS A 65 2.03 -19.37 -5.59
C CYS A 65 1.69 -18.74 -4.22
N GLY A 66 1.43 -17.44 -4.18
CA GLY A 66 0.87 -16.76 -2.99
C GLY A 66 1.85 -15.96 -2.15
N THR A 67 3.16 -16.21 -2.25
CA THR A 67 4.19 -15.50 -1.49
C THR A 67 5.23 -14.90 -2.44
N SER A 68 5.56 -13.61 -2.27
CA SER A 68 6.63 -12.93 -3.02
C SER A 68 8.00 -13.34 -2.42
N SER A 69 8.38 -14.62 -2.61
CA SER A 69 9.66 -15.17 -2.16
C SER A 69 10.69 -15.16 -3.27
N ARG A 70 11.98 -15.19 -2.91
CA ARG A 70 13.08 -15.27 -3.88
C ARG A 70 12.97 -16.50 -4.77
N HIS A 71 12.53 -17.64 -4.21
CA HIS A 71 12.33 -18.87 -4.95
C HIS A 71 11.22 -18.71 -6.01
N GLU A 72 10.08 -18.15 -5.63
CA GLU A 72 8.94 -17.92 -6.55
C GLU A 72 9.29 -16.90 -7.64
N ILE A 73 10.01 -15.82 -7.30
CA ILE A 73 10.49 -14.82 -8.25
C ILE A 73 11.42 -15.48 -9.27
N ALA A 74 12.41 -16.27 -8.83
CA ALA A 74 13.34 -16.98 -9.71
C ALA A 74 12.62 -17.98 -10.62
N ARG A 75 11.63 -18.73 -10.10
CA ARG A 75 10.80 -19.65 -10.88
C ARG A 75 10.08 -18.92 -12.02
N LEU A 76 9.42 -17.79 -11.69
CA LEU A 76 8.67 -17.01 -12.65
C LEU A 76 9.57 -16.32 -13.67
N ALA A 77 10.75 -15.83 -13.26
CA ALA A 77 11.73 -15.23 -14.16
C ALA A 77 12.30 -16.26 -15.17
N THR A 78 12.53 -17.51 -14.73
CA THR A 78 12.91 -18.60 -15.61
C THR A 78 11.85 -18.86 -16.68
N ILE A 79 10.59 -18.99 -16.27
CA ILE A 79 9.45 -19.20 -17.18
C ILE A 79 9.32 -18.03 -18.18
N ALA A 80 9.50 -16.81 -17.71
CA ALA A 80 9.45 -15.63 -18.57
C ALA A 80 10.56 -15.66 -19.63
N SER A 81 11.78 -15.98 -19.24
CA SER A 81 12.91 -16.13 -20.16
C SER A 81 12.69 -17.24 -21.19
N GLU A 82 12.25 -18.43 -20.76
CA GLU A 82 11.97 -19.57 -21.64
C GLU A 82 10.84 -19.29 -22.64
N SER A 83 9.84 -18.48 -22.25
CA SER A 83 8.73 -18.10 -23.14
C SER A 83 9.07 -16.95 -24.08
N GLY A 84 10.24 -16.33 -23.96
CA GLY A 84 10.62 -15.17 -24.73
C GLY A 84 9.77 -13.94 -24.40
N ALA A 85 9.24 -13.85 -23.18
CA ALA A 85 8.45 -12.69 -22.76
C ALA A 85 9.36 -11.44 -22.64
N ASP A 86 8.89 -10.34 -23.21
CA ASP A 86 9.54 -9.03 -23.14
C ASP A 86 8.75 -7.99 -22.32
N ILE A 87 7.58 -8.39 -21.79
CA ILE A 87 6.76 -7.61 -20.84
C ILE A 87 6.31 -8.53 -19.71
N VAL A 88 6.29 -8.03 -18.49
CA VAL A 88 5.60 -8.65 -17.35
C VAL A 88 4.29 -7.93 -17.08
N ILE A 89 3.20 -8.67 -16.90
CA ILE A 89 1.89 -8.14 -16.47
C ILE A 89 1.55 -8.79 -15.13
N ALA A 90 1.65 -8.02 -14.04
CA ALA A 90 1.36 -8.48 -12.68
C ALA A 90 -0.11 -8.20 -12.33
N VAL A 91 -0.91 -9.26 -12.09
CA VAL A 91 -2.36 -9.17 -11.87
C VAL A 91 -2.71 -9.68 -10.48
N GLY A 92 -3.23 -8.82 -9.61
CA GLY A 92 -3.64 -9.28 -8.28
C GLY A 92 -3.55 -8.25 -7.16
N GLY A 93 -3.37 -8.74 -5.94
CA GLY A 93 -3.07 -7.91 -4.76
C GLY A 93 -1.56 -7.71 -4.57
N GLY A 94 -1.18 -7.02 -3.50
CA GLY A 94 0.19 -6.58 -3.22
C GLY A 94 1.27 -7.64 -3.44
N ALA A 95 1.12 -8.84 -2.88
CA ALA A 95 2.13 -9.90 -3.02
C ALA A 95 2.37 -10.34 -4.48
N ALA A 96 1.31 -10.46 -5.29
CA ALA A 96 1.44 -10.81 -6.71
C ALA A 96 2.07 -9.66 -7.51
N ILE A 97 1.75 -8.42 -7.15
CA ILE A 97 2.32 -7.22 -7.75
C ILE A 97 3.81 -7.12 -7.42
N ASP A 98 4.19 -7.33 -6.16
CA ASP A 98 5.59 -7.31 -5.72
C ASP A 98 6.41 -8.40 -6.42
N ALA A 99 5.89 -9.63 -6.51
CA ALA A 99 6.55 -10.69 -7.27
C ALA A 99 6.71 -10.31 -8.74
N GLY A 100 5.66 -9.77 -9.39
CA GLY A 100 5.73 -9.37 -10.81
C GLY A 100 6.71 -8.23 -11.07
N LYS A 101 6.79 -7.23 -10.19
CA LYS A 101 7.80 -6.15 -10.25
C LYS A 101 9.22 -6.70 -10.11
N ALA A 102 9.42 -7.63 -9.15
CA ALA A 102 10.73 -8.27 -8.96
C ALA A 102 11.13 -9.13 -10.16
N VAL A 103 10.21 -9.91 -10.74
CA VAL A 103 10.44 -10.69 -11.98
C VAL A 103 10.84 -9.77 -13.12
N ALA A 104 10.11 -8.68 -13.34
CA ALA A 104 10.42 -7.70 -14.38
C ALA A 104 11.80 -7.07 -14.19
N TYR A 105 12.18 -6.81 -12.94
CA TYR A 105 13.51 -6.30 -12.59
C TYR A 105 14.62 -7.30 -12.96
N GLU A 106 14.48 -8.57 -12.60
CA GLU A 106 15.46 -9.61 -12.94
C GLU A 106 15.61 -9.78 -14.45
N MET A 107 14.50 -9.72 -15.18
CA MET A 107 14.46 -9.80 -16.65
C MET A 107 14.94 -8.52 -17.35
N LYS A 108 15.05 -7.41 -16.64
CA LYS A 108 15.25 -6.05 -17.20
C LYS A 108 14.14 -5.68 -18.21
N ALA A 109 12.93 -6.17 -17.96
CA ALA A 109 11.76 -5.93 -18.78
C ALA A 109 10.85 -4.84 -18.20
N PRO A 110 9.99 -4.20 -19.00
CA PRO A 110 8.93 -3.36 -18.49
C PRO A 110 7.87 -4.16 -17.73
N VAL A 111 7.18 -3.49 -16.80
CA VAL A 111 6.10 -4.06 -16.01
C VAL A 111 4.82 -3.24 -16.13
N ILE A 112 3.71 -3.94 -16.37
CA ILE A 112 2.34 -3.44 -16.22
C ILE A 112 1.76 -4.05 -14.95
N VAL A 113 1.23 -3.22 -14.07
CA VAL A 113 0.58 -3.65 -12.83
C VAL A 113 -0.92 -3.50 -12.97
N VAL A 114 -1.66 -4.57 -12.69
CA VAL A 114 -3.13 -4.63 -12.73
C VAL A 114 -3.64 -5.04 -11.35
N PRO A 115 -3.84 -4.08 -10.42
CA PRO A 115 -4.37 -4.41 -9.10
C PRO A 115 -5.83 -4.83 -9.18
N THR A 116 -6.17 -5.96 -8.55
CA THR A 116 -7.56 -6.45 -8.40
C THR A 116 -8.15 -6.08 -7.05
N THR A 117 -7.34 -5.58 -6.15
CA THR A 117 -7.71 -4.98 -4.87
C THR A 117 -6.88 -3.73 -4.65
N VAL A 118 -7.40 -2.79 -3.86
CA VAL A 118 -6.73 -1.51 -3.57
C VAL A 118 -6.43 -1.37 -2.07
N ALA A 119 -5.87 -2.45 -1.51
CA ALA A 119 -5.61 -2.57 -0.08
C ALA A 119 -4.33 -1.87 0.40
N SER A 120 -3.48 -1.42 -0.52
CA SER A 120 -2.26 -0.64 -0.27
C SER A 120 -1.81 0.07 -1.54
N ASP A 121 -0.81 0.91 -1.42
CA ASP A 121 -0.21 1.69 -2.52
C ASP A 121 0.90 0.97 -3.29
N ALA A 122 1.19 -0.28 -2.96
CA ALA A 122 2.20 -1.12 -3.63
C ALA A 122 2.18 -1.09 -5.17
N PRO A 123 1.03 -0.90 -5.85
CA PRO A 123 0.98 -0.83 -7.32
C PRO A 123 1.82 0.29 -7.94
N CYS A 124 2.01 1.42 -7.27
CA CYS A 124 2.71 2.58 -7.84
C CYS A 124 4.19 2.68 -7.45
N SER A 125 4.61 2.01 -6.37
CA SER A 125 5.95 2.18 -5.80
C SER A 125 7.05 1.43 -6.54
N ALA A 126 8.28 2.00 -6.55
CA ALA A 126 9.52 1.33 -6.97
C ALA A 126 10.08 0.44 -5.86
N LEU A 127 9.24 -0.33 -5.22
CA LEU A 127 9.55 -1.21 -4.10
C LEU A 127 8.82 -2.53 -4.25
N SER A 128 9.47 -3.64 -3.92
CA SER A 128 8.83 -4.94 -3.71
C SER A 128 9.20 -5.48 -2.33
N VAL A 129 8.21 -5.98 -1.61
CA VAL A 129 8.43 -6.64 -0.32
C VAL A 129 8.73 -8.12 -0.58
N ILE A 130 9.86 -8.58 -0.06
CA ILE A 130 10.30 -9.97 -0.20
C ILE A 130 10.05 -10.71 1.12
N TYR A 131 9.50 -11.90 1.01
CA TYR A 131 9.18 -12.78 2.13
C TYR A 131 9.91 -14.11 1.99
N THR A 132 10.08 -14.82 3.10
CA THR A 132 10.44 -16.24 3.07
C THR A 132 9.30 -17.08 2.49
N GLU A 133 9.54 -18.36 2.19
CA GLU A 133 8.49 -19.25 1.71
C GLU A 133 7.36 -19.46 2.73
N GLU A 134 7.66 -19.31 4.03
CA GLU A 134 6.71 -19.36 5.14
C GLU A 134 5.91 -18.06 5.32
N GLY A 135 6.20 -17.02 4.50
CA GLY A 135 5.50 -15.74 4.54
C GLY A 135 6.01 -14.79 5.63
N VAL A 136 7.24 -14.98 6.12
CA VAL A 136 7.90 -14.06 7.05
C VAL A 136 8.61 -12.97 6.25
N PHE A 137 8.50 -11.72 6.67
CA PHE A 137 9.24 -10.60 6.06
C PHE A 137 10.75 -10.90 6.01
N GLU A 138 11.37 -10.75 4.84
CA GLU A 138 12.79 -10.95 4.65
C GLU A 138 13.51 -9.63 4.38
N SER A 139 13.08 -8.89 3.37
CA SER A 139 13.75 -7.65 2.93
C SER A 139 12.88 -6.79 2.02
N TYR A 140 13.31 -5.54 1.83
CA TYR A 140 12.82 -4.68 0.76
C TYR A 140 13.75 -4.79 -0.46
N LEU A 141 13.17 -4.98 -1.65
CA LEU A 141 13.84 -4.85 -2.93
C LEU A 141 13.52 -3.47 -3.51
N PHE A 142 14.47 -2.55 -3.42
CA PHE A 142 14.35 -1.25 -4.07
C PHE A 142 14.60 -1.38 -5.57
N LEU A 143 13.65 -0.92 -6.37
CA LEU A 143 13.71 -0.98 -7.81
C LEU A 143 14.24 0.36 -8.37
N PRO A 144 14.93 0.36 -9.52
CA PRO A 144 15.49 1.58 -10.09
C PRO A 144 14.43 2.55 -10.64
N ARG A 145 13.19 2.10 -10.79
CA ARG A 145 12.05 2.88 -11.31
C ARG A 145 10.74 2.28 -10.85
N SER A 146 9.73 3.14 -10.74
CA SER A 146 8.33 2.73 -10.55
C SER A 146 7.79 2.01 -11.79
N PRO A 147 6.69 1.27 -11.74
CA PRO A 147 6.13 0.53 -12.87
C PRO A 147 5.91 1.38 -14.12
N ASP A 148 6.13 0.78 -15.29
CA ASP A 148 5.92 1.46 -16.58
C ASP A 148 4.45 1.80 -16.83
N CYS A 149 3.54 0.98 -16.28
CA CYS A 149 2.10 1.24 -16.34
C CYS A 149 1.40 0.62 -15.12
N VAL A 150 0.51 1.38 -14.52
CA VAL A 150 -0.47 0.91 -13.53
C VAL A 150 -1.85 1.08 -14.14
N LEU A 151 -2.60 -0.02 -14.27
CA LEU A 151 -3.91 -0.05 -14.89
C LEU A 151 -4.93 -0.63 -13.91
N VAL A 152 -5.84 0.21 -13.45
CA VAL A 152 -6.83 -0.12 -12.42
C VAL A 152 -8.22 -0.21 -13.04
N ASP A 153 -8.79 -1.41 -13.03
CA ASP A 153 -10.19 -1.61 -13.43
C ASP A 153 -11.09 -1.47 -12.21
N THR A 154 -11.81 -0.37 -12.13
CA THR A 154 -12.66 -0.06 -10.97
C THR A 154 -13.89 -0.97 -10.88
N ALA A 155 -14.33 -1.58 -11.99
CA ALA A 155 -15.38 -2.61 -11.96
C ALA A 155 -14.87 -3.89 -11.26
N VAL A 156 -13.61 -4.27 -11.50
CA VAL A 156 -12.97 -5.40 -10.80
C VAL A 156 -12.80 -5.07 -9.32
N VAL A 157 -12.31 -3.88 -8.99
CA VAL A 157 -12.14 -3.43 -7.61
C VAL A 157 -13.46 -3.43 -6.86
N ALA A 158 -14.54 -2.95 -7.47
CA ALA A 158 -15.86 -2.90 -6.84
C ALA A 158 -16.46 -4.29 -6.53
N GLN A 159 -15.97 -5.36 -7.16
CA GLN A 159 -16.36 -6.74 -6.86
C GLN A 159 -15.51 -7.38 -5.75
N SER A 160 -14.44 -6.71 -5.31
CA SER A 160 -13.61 -7.20 -4.20
C SER A 160 -14.28 -6.91 -2.85
N PRO A 161 -13.97 -7.67 -1.78
CA PRO A 161 -14.44 -7.33 -0.45
C PRO A 161 -14.09 -5.90 -0.05
N ALA A 162 -15.08 -5.13 0.43
CA ALA A 162 -14.91 -3.72 0.81
C ALA A 162 -13.79 -3.52 1.85
N ARG A 163 -13.49 -4.54 2.66
CA ARG A 163 -12.37 -4.54 3.62
C ARG A 163 -11.03 -4.19 2.96
N PHE A 164 -10.80 -4.61 1.71
CA PHE A 164 -9.56 -4.26 1.00
C PHE A 164 -9.51 -2.78 0.62
N LEU A 165 -10.65 -2.21 0.16
CA LEU A 165 -10.73 -0.77 -0.10
C LEU A 165 -10.50 0.04 1.18
N VAL A 166 -11.11 -0.39 2.28
CA VAL A 166 -10.98 0.26 3.60
C VAL A 166 -9.54 0.15 4.12
N ALA A 167 -8.89 -1.01 3.99
CA ALA A 167 -7.49 -1.16 4.37
C ALA A 167 -6.59 -0.21 3.58
N GLY A 168 -6.83 -0.06 2.27
CA GLY A 168 -6.09 0.92 1.46
C GLY A 168 -6.29 2.36 1.94
N MET A 169 -7.50 2.72 2.40
CA MET A 169 -7.73 4.02 3.02
C MET A 169 -6.90 4.20 4.30
N GLY A 170 -6.70 3.12 5.07
CA GLY A 170 -5.88 3.15 6.29
C GLY A 170 -4.40 3.36 6.00
N ASP A 171 -3.91 2.78 4.92
CA ASP A 171 -2.56 2.96 4.41
C ASP A 171 -2.38 4.41 3.88
N ALA A 172 -3.26 4.84 2.99
CA ALA A 172 -3.27 6.17 2.40
C ALA A 172 -3.40 7.30 3.44
N LEU A 173 -4.10 7.06 4.55
CA LEU A 173 -4.28 7.99 5.66
C LEU A 173 -2.94 8.43 6.29
N ALA A 174 -1.92 7.55 6.30
CA ALA A 174 -0.62 7.85 6.88
C ALA A 174 0.15 8.92 6.08
N THR A 175 -0.07 9.01 4.77
CA THR A 175 0.78 9.77 3.85
C THR A 175 0.92 11.25 4.21
N VAL A 176 -0.16 11.92 4.58
CA VAL A 176 -0.13 13.35 4.93
C VAL A 176 0.65 13.62 6.22
N TRP A 177 0.50 12.73 7.20
CA TRP A 177 1.16 12.87 8.49
C TRP A 177 2.64 12.54 8.40
N GLU A 178 2.99 11.42 7.78
CA GLU A 178 4.37 10.97 7.64
C GLU A 178 5.18 11.86 6.71
N SER A 179 4.64 12.21 5.53
CA SER A 179 5.32 13.16 4.62
C SER A 179 5.55 14.53 5.28
N GLY A 180 4.59 14.99 6.09
CA GLY A 180 4.74 16.21 6.86
C GLY A 180 5.86 16.11 7.91
N THR A 181 5.96 14.98 8.60
CA THR A 181 7.01 14.67 9.56
C THR A 181 8.37 14.61 8.91
N CYS A 182 8.51 13.87 7.80
CA CYS A 182 9.73 13.76 7.02
C CYS A 182 10.19 15.13 6.48
N ALA A 183 9.24 15.94 5.95
CA ALA A 183 9.55 17.28 5.47
C ALA A 183 10.06 18.20 6.59
N ARG A 184 9.46 18.12 7.79
CA ARG A 184 9.89 18.88 8.98
C ARG A 184 11.27 18.46 9.47
N SER A 185 11.59 17.17 9.40
CA SER A 185 12.88 16.65 9.86
C SER A 185 14.04 17.05 8.95
N GLY A 186 13.75 17.25 7.66
CA GLY A 186 14.76 17.54 6.64
C GLY A 186 15.75 16.38 6.37
N LYS A 187 15.44 15.16 6.84
CA LYS A 187 16.29 13.99 6.62
C LYS A 187 16.10 13.43 5.20
N PRO A 188 17.09 12.72 4.63
CA PRO A 188 16.94 12.04 3.36
C PRO A 188 15.82 11.00 3.42
N ASN A 189 15.04 10.90 2.34
CA ASN A 189 14.03 9.86 2.21
C ASN A 189 14.63 8.63 1.52
N PRO A 190 14.81 7.49 2.22
CA PRO A 190 15.40 6.30 1.62
C PRO A 190 14.53 5.69 0.51
N LEU A 191 13.23 5.89 0.53
CA LEU A 191 12.29 5.30 -0.43
C LEU A 191 12.47 5.87 -1.84
N ASN A 192 12.89 7.13 -1.97
CA ASN A 192 13.15 7.77 -3.27
C ASN A 192 14.64 7.92 -3.61
N GLY A 193 15.51 7.17 -2.95
CA GLY A 193 16.96 7.25 -3.20
C GLY A 193 17.67 8.40 -2.50
N GLY A 194 17.09 8.96 -1.44
CA GLY A 194 17.76 9.97 -0.57
C GLY A 194 17.41 11.42 -0.92
N GLY A 195 16.42 11.65 -1.78
CA GLY A 195 15.93 12.99 -2.09
C GLY A 195 15.07 13.58 -0.97
N SER A 196 14.85 14.89 -1.00
CA SER A 196 13.85 15.57 -0.17
C SER A 196 12.52 15.74 -0.90
N GLN A 197 11.46 15.99 -0.14
CA GLN A 197 10.11 16.14 -0.65
C GLN A 197 9.98 17.36 -1.58
N THR A 198 9.17 17.21 -2.63
CA THR A 198 8.75 18.31 -3.48
C THR A 198 7.47 18.97 -2.95
N LEU A 199 7.16 20.18 -3.39
CA LEU A 199 5.86 20.78 -3.11
C LEU A 199 4.71 19.95 -3.68
N ALA A 200 4.93 19.32 -4.83
CA ALA A 200 3.96 18.42 -5.45
C ALA A 200 3.65 17.22 -4.54
N THR A 201 4.67 16.57 -3.97
CA THR A 201 4.50 15.46 -3.03
C THR A 201 3.61 15.84 -1.84
N LEU A 202 3.89 16.99 -1.20
CA LEU A 202 3.11 17.44 -0.06
C LEU A 202 1.67 17.82 -0.44
N ALA A 203 1.48 18.39 -1.63
CA ALA A 203 0.14 18.69 -2.15
C ALA A 203 -0.66 17.40 -2.47
N LEU A 204 -0.01 16.39 -3.04
CA LEU A 204 -0.64 15.08 -3.32
C LEU A 204 -1.02 14.37 -2.01
N ALA A 205 -0.15 14.37 -1.00
CA ALA A 205 -0.46 13.80 0.32
C ALA A 205 -1.67 14.50 0.97
N ARG A 206 -1.76 15.82 0.83
CA ARG A 206 -2.91 16.59 1.32
C ARG A 206 -4.18 16.26 0.54
N LEU A 207 -4.11 16.23 -0.80
CA LEU A 207 -5.23 15.86 -1.65
C LEU A 207 -5.71 14.43 -1.34
N CYS A 208 -4.80 13.47 -1.13
CA CYS A 208 -5.11 12.13 -0.70
C CYS A 208 -5.98 12.15 0.57
N TYR A 209 -5.50 12.79 1.62
CA TYR A 209 -6.20 12.89 2.90
C TYR A 209 -7.60 13.53 2.77
N ASP A 210 -7.71 14.64 2.04
CA ASP A 210 -8.99 15.32 1.84
C ASP A 210 -9.98 14.44 1.08
N THR A 211 -9.51 13.73 0.03
CA THR A 211 -10.32 12.76 -0.75
C THR A 211 -10.83 11.61 0.11
N LEU A 212 -9.97 11.05 0.98
CA LEU A 212 -10.38 9.98 1.90
C LEU A 212 -11.54 10.44 2.78
N ARG A 213 -11.43 11.62 3.37
CA ARG A 213 -12.43 12.16 4.28
C ARG A 213 -13.76 12.51 3.60
N GLU A 214 -13.69 13.04 2.38
CA GLU A 214 -14.86 13.42 1.61
C GLU A 214 -15.63 12.20 1.06
N SER A 215 -14.91 11.21 0.54
CA SER A 215 -15.51 10.16 -0.27
C SER A 215 -15.47 8.76 0.37
N GLY A 216 -14.68 8.56 1.45
CA GLY A 216 -14.37 7.22 1.99
C GLY A 216 -15.60 6.41 2.39
N LEU A 217 -16.52 6.99 3.17
CA LEU A 217 -17.74 6.29 3.59
C LEU A 217 -18.63 5.95 2.40
N GLN A 218 -18.83 6.88 1.46
CA GLN A 218 -19.65 6.66 0.27
C GLN A 218 -19.05 5.55 -0.60
N ALA A 219 -17.73 5.56 -0.81
CA ALA A 219 -17.03 4.53 -1.58
C ALA A 219 -17.17 3.15 -0.94
N ARG A 220 -16.95 3.05 0.38
CA ARG A 220 -17.14 1.81 1.13
C ARG A 220 -18.54 1.23 0.89
N LEU A 221 -19.58 2.03 1.13
CA LEU A 221 -20.98 1.59 0.99
C LEU A 221 -21.33 1.19 -0.46
N ALA A 222 -20.73 1.85 -1.46
CA ALA A 222 -20.89 1.50 -2.86
C ALA A 222 -20.24 0.15 -3.19
N VAL A 223 -19.00 -0.08 -2.73
CA VAL A 223 -18.30 -1.36 -2.92
C VAL A 223 -18.98 -2.51 -2.18
N GLU A 224 -19.57 -2.28 -1.01
CA GLU A 224 -20.41 -3.28 -0.32
C GLU A 224 -21.63 -3.73 -1.17
N ARG A 225 -22.03 -2.93 -2.17
CA ARG A 225 -23.08 -3.23 -3.15
C ARG A 225 -22.53 -3.69 -4.50
N GLY A 226 -21.22 -3.76 -4.66
CA GLY A 226 -20.57 -4.14 -5.93
C GLY A 226 -20.76 -3.12 -7.06
N VAL A 227 -20.92 -1.82 -6.75
CA VAL A 227 -21.17 -0.77 -7.75
C VAL A 227 -20.06 0.26 -7.78
N VAL A 228 -19.75 0.74 -8.99
CA VAL A 228 -18.80 1.85 -9.21
C VAL A 228 -19.56 3.17 -9.17
N THR A 229 -19.07 4.09 -8.37
CA THR A 229 -19.58 5.46 -8.25
C THR A 229 -18.42 6.46 -8.33
N PRO A 230 -18.67 7.77 -8.52
CA PRO A 230 -17.60 8.76 -8.46
C PRO A 230 -16.79 8.71 -7.15
N ALA A 231 -17.41 8.36 -6.03
CA ALA A 231 -16.70 8.17 -4.76
C ALA A 231 -15.76 6.97 -4.79
N VAL A 232 -16.14 5.85 -5.44
CA VAL A 232 -15.27 4.69 -5.62
C VAL A 232 -14.09 5.06 -6.50
N GLU A 233 -14.33 5.76 -7.62
CA GLU A 233 -13.24 6.24 -8.50
C GLU A 233 -12.26 7.12 -7.71
N ALA A 234 -12.75 8.09 -6.93
CA ALA A 234 -11.91 8.97 -6.13
C ALA A 234 -11.08 8.22 -5.07
N ILE A 235 -11.68 7.23 -4.39
CA ILE A 235 -10.96 6.45 -3.37
C ILE A 235 -9.97 5.45 -3.98
N VAL A 236 -10.27 4.88 -5.13
CA VAL A 236 -9.32 4.04 -5.87
C VAL A 236 -8.09 4.87 -6.27
N GLU A 237 -8.28 6.08 -6.80
CA GLU A 237 -7.18 6.99 -7.13
C GLU A 237 -6.40 7.38 -5.86
N ALA A 238 -7.09 7.69 -4.77
CA ALA A 238 -6.46 8.04 -3.50
C ALA A 238 -5.59 6.90 -2.95
N ASN A 239 -6.12 5.67 -2.90
CA ASN A 239 -5.43 4.52 -2.35
C ASN A 239 -4.22 4.07 -3.21
N ILE A 240 -4.28 4.24 -4.53
CA ILE A 240 -3.23 3.73 -5.44
C ILE A 240 -2.29 4.85 -5.87
N LEU A 241 -2.81 5.89 -6.51
CA LEU A 241 -1.97 6.91 -7.13
C LEU A 241 -1.51 7.96 -6.12
N LEU A 242 -2.46 8.61 -5.42
CA LEU A 242 -2.11 9.70 -4.51
C LEU A 242 -1.30 9.19 -3.32
N SER A 243 -1.71 8.04 -2.74
CA SER A 243 -0.96 7.37 -1.67
C SER A 243 0.41 6.93 -2.16
N GLY A 244 0.49 6.17 -3.25
CA GLY A 244 1.75 5.64 -3.75
C GLY A 244 2.79 6.71 -4.08
N LEU A 245 2.38 7.79 -4.76
CA LEU A 245 3.27 8.91 -5.03
C LEU A 245 3.68 9.65 -3.77
N SER A 246 2.75 9.77 -2.80
CA SER A 246 3.03 10.48 -1.55
C SER A 246 3.91 9.68 -0.61
N SER A 247 3.70 8.38 -0.48
CA SER A 247 4.52 7.49 0.33
C SER A 247 5.94 7.42 -0.20
N GLU A 248 6.12 7.09 -1.49
CA GLU A 248 7.44 6.91 -2.09
C GLU A 248 8.26 8.20 -2.04
N ASN A 249 7.64 9.34 -2.33
CA ASN A 249 8.34 10.63 -2.41
C ASN A 249 8.29 11.45 -1.12
N GLY A 250 7.31 11.19 -0.27
CA GLY A 250 7.13 11.87 1.02
C GLY A 250 7.90 11.22 2.16
N GLY A 251 8.08 9.91 2.08
CA GLY A 251 8.73 9.10 3.10
C GLY A 251 7.75 8.62 4.16
N HIS A 252 8.15 7.58 4.88
CA HIS A 252 7.45 7.02 6.04
C HIS A 252 8.07 7.55 7.34
N ALA A 253 7.30 7.46 8.43
CA ALA A 253 7.75 7.87 9.76
C ALA A 253 7.27 6.86 10.83
N ALA A 254 6.61 7.33 11.89
CA ALA A 254 6.25 6.48 13.02
C ALA A 254 5.07 5.54 12.74
N ALA A 255 4.12 5.92 11.88
CA ALA A 255 2.93 5.09 11.63
C ALA A 255 3.30 3.72 11.05
N HIS A 256 4.17 3.70 10.04
CA HIS A 256 4.66 2.46 9.43
C HIS A 256 5.59 1.67 10.35
N SER A 257 6.45 2.33 11.13
CA SER A 257 7.28 1.61 12.10
C SER A 257 6.46 0.97 13.21
N ILE A 258 5.42 1.65 13.71
CA ILE A 258 4.50 1.08 14.71
C ILE A 258 3.70 -0.09 14.08
N HIS A 259 3.27 0.04 12.81
CA HIS A 259 2.71 -1.09 12.07
C HIS A 259 3.66 -2.28 12.08
N ASN A 260 4.95 -2.08 11.76
CA ASN A 260 5.97 -3.14 11.77
C ASN A 260 6.07 -3.79 13.16
N GLY A 261 6.11 -2.98 14.21
CA GLY A 261 6.06 -3.47 15.59
C GLY A 261 4.82 -4.32 15.88
N LEU A 262 3.63 -3.86 15.47
CA LEU A 262 2.37 -4.61 15.66
C LEU A 262 2.37 -5.97 14.96
N THR A 263 3.15 -6.17 13.89
CA THR A 263 3.26 -7.47 13.23
C THR A 263 3.90 -8.56 14.09
N THR A 264 4.63 -8.18 15.14
CA THR A 264 5.22 -9.13 16.08
C THR A 264 4.19 -9.82 16.97
N LEU A 265 3.01 -9.21 17.12
CA LEU A 265 1.91 -9.76 17.91
C LEU A 265 1.11 -10.78 17.10
N ALA A 266 1.06 -12.02 17.56
CA ALA A 266 0.30 -13.09 16.91
C ALA A 266 -1.18 -12.73 16.68
N ALA A 267 -1.77 -11.95 17.57
CA ALA A 267 -3.15 -11.49 17.51
C ALA A 267 -3.44 -10.66 16.23
N THR A 268 -2.46 -9.92 15.72
CA THR A 268 -2.63 -9.04 14.54
C THR A 268 -2.39 -9.74 13.21
N ARG A 269 -2.07 -11.03 13.21
CA ARG A 269 -1.69 -11.77 12.00
C ARG A 269 -2.72 -11.69 10.87
N ASN A 270 -4.01 -11.65 11.22
CA ASN A 270 -5.11 -11.59 10.26
C ASN A 270 -5.57 -10.17 9.93
N ASN A 271 -4.94 -9.15 10.52
CA ASN A 271 -5.19 -7.77 10.18
C ASN A 271 -4.42 -7.38 8.92
N LEU A 272 -5.10 -6.65 8.04
CA LEU A 272 -4.48 -6.12 6.83
C LEU A 272 -3.46 -5.03 7.18
N HIS A 273 -2.53 -4.76 6.25
CA HIS A 273 -1.50 -3.76 6.41
C HIS A 273 -2.08 -2.41 6.85
N GLY A 274 -2.98 -1.84 6.06
CA GLY A 274 -3.56 -0.52 6.33
C GLY A 274 -4.43 -0.46 7.59
N GLU A 275 -5.00 -1.59 8.06
CA GLU A 275 -5.68 -1.62 9.36
C GLU A 275 -4.70 -1.32 10.50
N LYS A 276 -3.50 -1.90 10.47
CA LYS A 276 -2.45 -1.64 11.46
C LYS A 276 -1.83 -0.25 11.29
N VAL A 277 -1.65 0.20 10.03
CA VAL A 277 -1.15 1.55 9.74
C VAL A 277 -2.10 2.62 10.25
N ALA A 278 -3.43 2.45 10.12
CA ALA A 278 -4.42 3.40 10.63
C ALA A 278 -4.30 3.62 12.15
N PHE A 279 -4.11 2.55 12.93
CA PHE A 279 -3.81 2.68 14.36
C PHE A 279 -2.42 3.31 14.58
N GLY A 280 -1.43 2.96 13.77
CA GLY A 280 -0.10 3.57 13.79
C GLY A 280 -0.15 5.08 13.58
N VAL A 281 -1.03 5.59 12.72
CA VAL A 281 -1.27 7.04 12.55
C VAL A 281 -1.73 7.69 13.85
N LEU A 282 -2.70 7.10 14.54
CA LEU A 282 -3.17 7.63 15.82
C LEU A 282 -2.05 7.67 16.87
N ALA A 283 -1.25 6.62 16.95
CA ALA A 283 -0.09 6.57 17.84
C ALA A 283 0.98 7.60 17.44
N GLN A 284 1.24 7.81 16.13
CA GLN A 284 2.14 8.86 15.65
C GLN A 284 1.66 10.25 16.06
N LEU A 285 0.37 10.55 15.89
CA LEU A 285 -0.18 11.87 16.28
C LEU A 285 -0.01 12.14 17.77
N VAL A 286 -0.18 11.12 18.61
CA VAL A 286 0.10 11.22 20.05
C VAL A 286 1.59 11.43 20.31
N LEU A 287 2.45 10.64 19.68
CA LEU A 287 3.92 10.72 19.79
C LEU A 287 4.46 12.11 19.45
N GLU A 288 3.87 12.74 18.43
CA GLU A 288 4.23 14.07 17.96
C GLU A 288 3.59 15.22 18.77
N GLY A 289 2.73 14.92 19.75
CA GLY A 289 2.00 15.91 20.53
C GLY A 289 1.04 16.76 19.68
N ARG A 290 0.39 16.14 18.69
CA ARG A 290 -0.57 16.84 17.83
C ARG A 290 -1.80 17.33 18.60
N PRO A 291 -2.44 18.42 18.16
CA PRO A 291 -3.65 18.91 18.79
C PRO A 291 -4.74 17.83 18.84
N SER A 292 -5.52 17.80 19.93
CA SER A 292 -6.61 16.83 20.11
C SER A 292 -7.63 16.85 18.96
N LYS A 293 -7.81 17.97 18.28
CA LYS A 293 -8.69 18.07 17.11
C LYS A 293 -8.20 17.19 15.95
N ASP A 294 -6.89 17.13 15.71
CA ASP A 294 -6.32 16.33 14.62
C ASP A 294 -6.51 14.84 14.91
N ILE A 295 -6.27 14.42 16.16
CA ILE A 295 -6.51 13.04 16.60
C ILE A 295 -7.98 12.66 16.46
N ARG A 296 -8.88 13.56 16.90
CA ARG A 296 -10.33 13.35 16.82
C ARG A 296 -10.80 13.21 15.37
N GLU A 297 -10.30 14.04 14.48
CA GLU A 297 -10.63 14.05 13.05
C GLU A 297 -10.24 12.72 12.38
N VAL A 298 -9.07 12.15 12.75
CA VAL A 298 -8.63 10.84 12.27
C VAL A 298 -9.49 9.73 12.88
N GLN A 299 -9.82 9.79 14.18
CA GLN A 299 -10.71 8.81 14.82
C GLN A 299 -12.10 8.78 14.19
N GLU A 300 -12.68 9.94 13.90
CA GLU A 300 -13.99 10.07 13.24
C GLU A 300 -13.98 9.43 11.85
N PHE A 301 -12.96 9.72 11.06
CA PHE A 301 -12.79 9.11 9.75
C PHE A 301 -12.66 7.57 9.87
N CYS A 302 -11.69 7.09 10.65
CA CYS A 302 -11.45 5.66 10.82
C CYS A 302 -12.70 4.92 11.30
N ALA A 303 -13.39 5.46 12.30
CA ALA A 303 -14.63 4.88 12.81
C ALA A 303 -15.73 4.80 11.74
N SER A 304 -15.86 5.85 10.90
CA SER A 304 -16.90 5.92 9.86
C SER A 304 -16.71 4.87 8.77
N VAL A 305 -15.45 4.58 8.41
CA VAL A 305 -15.14 3.60 7.36
C VAL A 305 -14.86 2.20 7.90
N GLY A 306 -14.80 2.02 9.22
CA GLY A 306 -14.55 0.72 9.86
C GLY A 306 -13.07 0.36 10.03
N LEU A 307 -12.19 1.36 10.03
CA LEU A 307 -10.77 1.18 10.40
C LEU A 307 -10.60 1.13 11.92
N PRO A 308 -9.61 0.38 12.43
CA PRO A 308 -9.32 0.30 13.85
C PRO A 308 -8.87 1.62 14.45
N ILE A 309 -9.40 1.96 15.64
CA ILE A 309 -8.99 3.13 16.43
C ILE A 309 -8.48 2.75 17.83
N CYS A 310 -8.53 1.48 18.17
CA CYS A 310 -7.97 0.93 19.42
C CYS A 310 -7.39 -0.47 19.19
N LEU A 311 -6.55 -0.94 20.12
CA LEU A 311 -5.88 -2.23 20.03
C LEU A 311 -6.86 -3.42 20.00
N ALA A 312 -7.97 -3.33 20.72
CA ALA A 312 -9.00 -4.37 20.71
C ALA A 312 -9.57 -4.62 19.31
N GLU A 313 -9.65 -3.60 18.46
CA GLU A 313 -10.11 -3.72 17.06
C GLU A 313 -9.04 -4.33 16.13
N LEU A 314 -7.80 -4.43 16.61
CA LEU A 314 -6.72 -5.21 16.00
C LEU A 314 -6.58 -6.61 16.63
N ASN A 315 -7.60 -7.08 17.35
CA ASN A 315 -7.62 -8.35 18.09
C ASN A 315 -6.62 -8.42 19.26
N VAL A 316 -5.99 -7.30 19.64
CA VAL A 316 -5.07 -7.20 20.78
C VAL A 316 -5.90 -6.82 22.01
N ILE A 317 -6.43 -7.85 22.69
CA ILE A 317 -7.32 -7.67 23.85
C ILE A 317 -6.50 -7.75 25.12
N ALA A 318 -6.55 -6.69 25.96
CA ALA A 318 -5.82 -6.58 27.20
C ALA A 318 -4.31 -6.93 27.07
N PRO A 319 -3.57 -6.24 26.19
CA PRO A 319 -2.15 -6.54 26.00
C PRO A 319 -1.36 -6.33 27.28
N SER A 320 -0.35 -7.16 27.47
CA SER A 320 0.62 -6.99 28.56
C SER A 320 1.56 -5.81 28.26
N ALA A 321 2.19 -5.28 29.31
CA ALA A 321 3.22 -4.25 29.13
C ALA A 321 4.40 -4.76 28.28
N GLU A 322 4.74 -6.05 28.38
CA GLU A 322 5.81 -6.67 27.62
C GLU A 322 5.49 -6.75 26.13
N GLU A 323 4.26 -7.11 25.76
CA GLU A 323 3.83 -7.11 24.35
C GLU A 323 3.92 -5.72 23.72
N ILE A 324 3.46 -4.67 24.41
CA ILE A 324 3.57 -3.29 23.89
C ILE A 324 5.02 -2.82 23.85
N ARG A 325 5.84 -3.24 24.81
CA ARG A 325 7.28 -2.99 24.81
C ARG A 325 7.95 -3.63 23.59
N GLN A 326 7.64 -4.89 23.29
CA GLN A 326 8.13 -5.57 22.09
C GLN A 326 7.76 -4.82 20.80
N VAL A 327 6.50 -4.34 20.69
CA VAL A 327 6.06 -3.49 19.58
C VAL A 327 6.91 -2.23 19.48
N ALA A 328 7.15 -1.55 20.61
CA ALA A 328 7.91 -0.31 20.64
C ALA A 328 9.41 -0.53 20.32
N GLU A 329 10.02 -1.60 20.83
CA GLU A 329 11.40 -1.97 20.53
C GLU A 329 11.60 -2.28 19.03
N THR A 330 10.66 -3.01 18.43
CA THR A 330 10.67 -3.28 16.99
C THR A 330 10.50 -1.99 16.19
N ALA A 331 9.57 -1.12 16.59
CA ALA A 331 9.31 0.14 15.89
C ALA A 331 10.50 1.13 15.89
N ILE A 332 11.42 1.03 16.86
CA ILE A 332 12.62 1.87 16.92
C ILE A 332 13.91 1.14 16.49
N ALA A 333 13.80 -0.07 15.97
CA ALA A 333 14.97 -0.83 15.52
C ALA A 333 15.77 -0.04 14.45
N GLU A 334 17.02 -0.39 14.29
CA GLU A 334 17.87 0.23 13.27
C GLU A 334 17.27 0.02 11.86
N GLY A 335 17.20 1.09 11.09
CA GLY A 335 16.61 1.07 9.74
C GLY A 335 15.11 1.39 9.70
N GLU A 336 14.44 1.44 10.82
CA GLU A 336 13.02 1.79 10.88
C GLU A 336 12.74 3.27 10.56
N THR A 337 11.59 3.51 9.94
CA THR A 337 11.21 4.83 9.41
C THR A 337 10.87 5.86 10.49
N ILE A 338 10.61 5.42 11.73
CA ILE A 338 10.35 6.32 12.87
C ILE A 338 11.52 7.29 13.12
N HIS A 339 12.74 6.91 12.71
CA HIS A 339 13.90 7.77 12.80
C HIS A 339 13.85 8.97 11.82
N ALA A 340 12.86 9.04 10.93
CA ALA A 340 12.57 10.22 10.14
C ALA A 340 11.90 11.36 10.94
N THR A 341 11.55 11.16 12.21
CA THR A 341 11.05 12.23 13.08
C THR A 341 12.08 13.32 13.32
N TRP A 342 11.63 14.55 13.62
CA TRP A 342 12.50 15.71 13.88
C TRP A 342 13.05 15.76 15.30
N PHE A 343 12.69 14.81 16.14
CA PHE A 343 13.15 14.65 17.52
C PHE A 343 13.60 13.21 17.75
N PRO A 344 14.48 12.94 18.74
CA PRO A 344 14.86 11.59 19.07
C PRO A 344 13.69 10.84 19.71
N VAL A 345 13.47 9.59 19.29
CA VAL A 345 12.41 8.72 19.80
C VAL A 345 13.02 7.62 20.65
N THR A 346 12.37 7.29 21.77
CA THR A 346 12.76 6.21 22.68
C THR A 346 11.65 5.17 22.78
N VAL A 347 11.97 3.95 23.21
CA VAL A 347 11.00 2.89 23.49
C VAL A 347 9.86 3.41 24.37
N ALA A 348 10.20 4.05 25.51
CA ALA A 348 9.21 4.56 26.45
C ALA A 348 8.25 5.60 25.83
N MET A 349 8.72 6.41 24.89
CA MET A 349 7.86 7.36 24.17
C MET A 349 6.87 6.64 23.25
N VAL A 350 7.31 5.59 22.56
CA VAL A 350 6.45 4.80 21.67
C VAL A 350 5.42 4.01 22.48
N GLU A 351 5.85 3.36 23.58
CA GLU A 351 4.94 2.68 24.53
C GLU A 351 3.84 3.63 25.02
N ALA A 352 4.23 4.82 25.51
CA ALA A 352 3.31 5.84 25.99
C ALA A 352 2.33 6.31 24.89
N ALA A 353 2.82 6.46 23.65
CA ALA A 353 1.99 6.86 22.51
C ALA A 353 0.98 5.77 22.15
N ILE A 354 1.36 4.50 22.11
CA ILE A 354 0.48 3.36 21.83
C ILE A 354 -0.62 3.25 22.90
N TRP A 355 -0.25 3.27 24.20
CA TRP A 355 -1.21 3.21 25.29
C TRP A 355 -2.19 4.39 25.28
N THR A 356 -1.68 5.59 24.99
CA THR A 356 -2.52 6.78 24.95
C THR A 356 -3.47 6.75 23.75
N ALA A 357 -2.99 6.34 22.57
CA ALA A 357 -3.82 6.20 21.37
C ALA A 357 -4.94 5.17 21.59
N ASP A 358 -4.63 4.02 22.20
CA ASP A 358 -5.60 3.00 22.56
C ASP A 358 -6.67 3.53 23.53
N ALA A 359 -6.25 4.20 24.62
CA ALA A 359 -7.16 4.79 25.59
C ALA A 359 -8.08 5.85 24.97
N LEU A 360 -7.54 6.70 24.07
CA LEU A 360 -8.31 7.69 23.33
C LEU A 360 -9.31 7.04 22.37
N GLY A 361 -8.91 5.96 21.67
CA GLY A 361 -9.80 5.18 20.79
C GLY A 361 -10.94 4.55 21.55
N MET A 362 -10.66 3.90 22.67
CA MET A 362 -11.68 3.32 23.56
C MET A 362 -12.63 4.40 24.13
N ALA A 363 -12.10 5.58 24.51
CA ALA A 363 -12.92 6.68 24.99
C ALA A 363 -13.86 7.20 23.89
N TYR A 364 -13.35 7.32 22.67
CA TYR A 364 -14.16 7.71 21.51
C TYR A 364 -15.29 6.71 21.25
N ARG A 365 -15.01 5.39 21.22
CA ARG A 365 -16.06 4.36 21.05
C ARG A 365 -17.15 4.45 22.11
N ARG A 366 -16.77 4.62 23.38
CA ARG A 366 -17.75 4.80 24.47
C ARG A 366 -18.62 6.05 24.29
N SER A 367 -18.14 7.08 23.62
CA SER A 367 -18.91 8.31 23.36
C SER A 367 -19.94 8.17 22.23
N LEU A 368 -19.86 7.09 21.45
CA LEU A 368 -20.82 6.80 20.37
C LEU A 368 -21.99 5.94 20.81
N GLY A 369 -21.98 5.43 22.04
CA GLY A 369 -23.07 4.63 22.60
C GLY A 369 -22.67 3.29 23.06
#